data_4df7e61e211952f25ed4bd49b8e58906
#
_entry.id   4df7e61e211952f25ed4bd49b8e58906
#
_cell.length_a   1.000
_cell.length_b   1.000
_cell.length_c   1.000
_cell.angle_alpha   90.00
_cell.angle_beta   90.00
_cell.angle_gamma   90.00
#
_symmetry.space_group_name_H-M   'P 1'
#
loop_
_entity.id
_entity.type
_entity.pdbx_description
1 polymer ?
#
loop_
_entity_poly.entity_id
_entity_poly.type
_entity_poly.pdbx_seq_one_letter_code
_entity_poly.pdbx_strand_id
1 'polypeptide(L)'
;FVVGGNLWVFMWAPVNGYGIDVAVGYFLLPLTTLLMGMVVFGERLNKWQKWAVAFASVGVMHEMWAAESLSWITLFCCLSYPFYFGIRRHLQVPALVGLWLDLLLIAPFALAYLLLFSDSLALVASQWQFTPLIISLGVFSALAMFWVMYGARTLPLTLFSMLTYGEPILLFIVAIVFLDAPLTASAMITYGLVWIGLMLMMWDGFLQMRQQHEDKSAAEVESTVS
;
A
#
# COMPACT_ATOMS: atom_id res chain seq x y z
N PHE A 1 10.09 -12.89 6.21
CA PHE A 1 10.72 -13.16 4.90
C PHE A 1 10.03 -12.42 3.74
N VAL A 2 8.68 -12.39 3.66
CA VAL A 2 7.95 -11.70 2.58
C VAL A 2 8.28 -10.22 2.54
N VAL A 3 8.19 -9.53 3.67
CA VAL A 3 8.51 -8.09 3.78
C VAL A 3 9.98 -7.82 3.43
N GLY A 4 10.91 -8.64 3.94
CA GLY A 4 12.34 -8.48 3.64
C GLY A 4 12.65 -8.72 2.16
N GLY A 5 12.04 -9.75 1.55
CA GLY A 5 12.18 -10.02 0.12
C GLY A 5 11.61 -8.89 -0.74
N ASN A 6 10.46 -8.33 -0.34
CA ASN A 6 9.86 -7.20 -1.04
C ASN A 6 10.71 -5.93 -0.93
N LEU A 7 11.23 -5.61 0.26
CA LEU A 7 12.15 -4.49 0.45
C LEU A 7 13.42 -4.67 -0.38
N TRP A 8 13.97 -5.89 -0.43
CA TRP A 8 15.14 -6.17 -1.25
C TRP A 8 14.85 -5.97 -2.74
N VAL A 9 13.75 -6.51 -3.26
CA VAL A 9 13.34 -6.30 -4.66
C VAL A 9 13.11 -4.82 -4.95
N PHE A 10 12.43 -4.10 -4.04
CA PHE A 10 12.17 -2.67 -4.17
C PHE A 10 13.44 -1.84 -4.32
N MET A 11 14.51 -2.19 -3.59
CA MET A 11 15.80 -1.49 -3.67
C MET A 11 16.66 -1.95 -4.84
N TRP A 12 16.70 -3.28 -5.09
CA TRP A 12 17.54 -3.89 -6.10
C TRP A 12 17.06 -3.66 -7.53
N ALA A 13 15.77 -3.80 -7.77
CA ALA A 13 15.23 -3.81 -9.11
C ALA A 13 15.39 -2.48 -9.88
N PRO A 14 15.12 -1.29 -9.27
CA PRO A 14 15.33 -0.02 -9.99
C PRO A 14 16.78 0.22 -10.40
N VAL A 15 17.74 -0.19 -9.57
CA VAL A 15 19.18 -0.03 -9.86
C VAL A 15 19.65 -0.98 -10.98
N ASN A 16 18.91 -2.08 -11.20
CA ASN A 16 19.20 -3.06 -12.25
C ASN A 16 18.32 -2.90 -13.51
N GLY A 17 17.63 -1.75 -13.67
CA GLY A 17 16.84 -1.45 -14.86
C GLY A 17 15.40 -1.95 -14.82
N TYR A 18 14.94 -2.54 -13.71
CA TYR A 18 13.56 -3.05 -13.54
C TYR A 18 12.64 -2.10 -12.76
N GLY A 19 12.93 -0.79 -12.79
CA GLY A 19 12.14 0.20 -12.05
C GLY A 19 10.67 0.26 -12.48
N ILE A 20 10.40 0.12 -13.78
CA ILE A 20 9.04 0.09 -14.33
C ILE A 20 8.28 -1.15 -13.84
N ASP A 21 8.92 -2.32 -13.82
CA ASP A 21 8.33 -3.57 -13.34
C ASP A 21 7.87 -3.48 -11.89
N VAL A 22 8.68 -2.85 -11.04
CA VAL A 22 8.35 -2.58 -9.64
C VAL A 22 7.15 -1.64 -9.56
N ALA A 23 7.18 -0.52 -10.29
CA ALA A 23 6.10 0.47 -10.28
C ALA A 23 4.75 -0.17 -10.70
N VAL A 24 4.74 -0.95 -11.78
CA VAL A 24 3.55 -1.68 -12.24
C VAL A 24 3.09 -2.69 -11.20
N GLY A 25 4.01 -3.41 -10.55
CA GLY A 25 3.71 -4.35 -9.47
C GLY A 25 3.01 -3.68 -8.29
N TYR A 26 3.50 -2.55 -7.83
CA TYR A 26 2.86 -1.75 -6.77
C TYR A 26 1.52 -1.15 -7.20
N PHE A 27 1.38 -0.81 -8.47
CA PHE A 27 0.10 -0.32 -9.00
C PHE A 27 -0.98 -1.42 -9.04
N LEU A 28 -0.58 -2.68 -9.28
CA LEU A 28 -1.44 -3.87 -9.24
C LEU A 28 -1.79 -4.31 -7.81
N LEU A 29 -0.97 -3.96 -6.82
CA LEU A 29 -1.08 -4.43 -5.44
C LEU A 29 -2.46 -4.19 -4.81
N PRO A 30 -3.11 -3.03 -4.93
CA PRO A 30 -4.44 -2.83 -4.38
C PRO A 30 -5.48 -3.76 -5.00
N LEU A 31 -5.42 -4.01 -6.32
CA LEU A 31 -6.35 -4.95 -6.99
C LEU A 31 -6.15 -6.38 -6.50
N THR A 32 -4.91 -6.84 -6.38
CA THR A 32 -4.62 -8.19 -5.89
C THR A 32 -5.00 -8.36 -4.41
N THR A 33 -4.84 -7.30 -3.59
CA THR A 33 -5.31 -7.28 -2.20
C THR A 33 -6.84 -7.36 -2.11
N LEU A 34 -7.54 -6.63 -2.97
CA LEU A 34 -8.99 -6.68 -3.08
C LEU A 34 -9.46 -8.08 -3.50
N LEU A 35 -8.84 -8.68 -4.51
CA LEU A 35 -9.15 -10.04 -4.94
C LEU A 35 -8.95 -11.04 -3.79
N MET A 36 -7.91 -10.88 -2.99
CA MET A 36 -7.68 -11.68 -1.78
C MET A 36 -8.85 -11.52 -0.79
N GLY A 37 -9.32 -10.29 -0.54
CA GLY A 37 -10.49 -10.01 0.30
C GLY A 37 -11.74 -10.73 -0.17
N MET A 38 -12.02 -10.69 -1.46
CA MET A 38 -13.19 -11.33 -2.07
C MET A 38 -13.09 -12.86 -2.05
N VAL A 39 -11.95 -13.41 -2.49
CA VAL A 39 -11.82 -14.87 -2.71
C VAL A 39 -11.56 -15.61 -1.40
N VAL A 40 -10.69 -15.09 -0.54
CA VAL A 40 -10.28 -15.77 0.69
C VAL A 40 -11.18 -15.44 1.88
N PHE A 41 -11.58 -14.17 2.00
CA PHE A 41 -12.39 -13.71 3.14
C PHE A 41 -13.87 -13.57 2.82
N GLY A 42 -14.30 -13.84 1.57
CA GLY A 42 -15.71 -13.78 1.17
C GLY A 42 -16.32 -12.38 1.23
N GLU A 43 -15.49 -11.34 1.15
CA GLU A 43 -15.96 -9.95 1.18
C GLU A 43 -16.83 -9.66 -0.06
N ARG A 44 -17.99 -9.04 0.15
CA ARG A 44 -18.92 -8.70 -0.94
C ARG A 44 -18.86 -7.20 -1.22
N LEU A 45 -18.68 -6.89 -2.49
CA LEU A 45 -18.69 -5.51 -2.97
C LEU A 45 -20.12 -4.99 -3.09
N ASN A 46 -20.38 -3.79 -2.60
CA ASN A 46 -21.58 -3.05 -2.90
C ASN A 46 -21.51 -2.41 -4.32
N LYS A 47 -22.57 -1.70 -4.73
CA LYS A 47 -22.65 -1.12 -6.09
C LYS A 47 -21.56 -0.08 -6.35
N TRP A 48 -21.27 0.79 -5.40
CA TRP A 48 -20.28 1.85 -5.54
C TRP A 48 -18.86 1.29 -5.57
N GLN A 49 -18.59 0.31 -4.73
CA GLN A 49 -17.32 -0.41 -4.70
C GLN A 49 -17.06 -1.16 -6.01
N LYS A 50 -18.09 -1.76 -6.61
CA LYS A 50 -17.95 -2.41 -7.93
C LYS A 50 -17.53 -1.41 -9.02
N TRP A 51 -18.13 -0.24 -9.04
CA TRP A 51 -17.74 0.81 -9.98
C TRP A 51 -16.32 1.34 -9.70
N ALA A 52 -15.97 1.56 -8.43
CA ALA A 52 -14.64 1.97 -8.04
C ALA A 52 -13.57 0.98 -8.53
N VAL A 53 -13.81 -0.31 -8.29
CA VAL A 53 -12.92 -1.39 -8.77
C VAL A 53 -12.84 -1.42 -10.29
N ALA A 54 -13.96 -1.24 -11.00
CA ALA A 54 -13.96 -1.23 -12.46
C ALA A 54 -13.08 -0.08 -13.00
N PHE A 55 -13.23 1.14 -12.49
CA PHE A 55 -12.39 2.27 -12.90
C PHE A 55 -10.91 2.04 -12.57
N ALA A 56 -10.60 1.58 -11.36
CA ALA A 56 -9.24 1.26 -10.98
C ALA A 56 -8.63 0.16 -11.86
N SER A 57 -9.40 -0.90 -12.17
CA SER A 57 -8.95 -1.98 -13.06
C SER A 57 -8.62 -1.50 -14.45
N VAL A 58 -9.46 -0.62 -15.03
CA VAL A 58 -9.20 -0.04 -16.35
C VAL A 58 -7.95 0.83 -16.33
N GLY A 59 -7.74 1.64 -15.27
CA GLY A 59 -6.53 2.44 -15.09
C GLY A 59 -5.27 1.57 -15.00
N VAL A 60 -5.32 0.51 -14.21
CA VAL A 60 -4.20 -0.44 -14.08
C VAL A 60 -3.92 -1.19 -15.38
N MET A 61 -4.95 -1.64 -16.09
CA MET A 61 -4.78 -2.29 -17.40
C MET A 61 -4.17 -1.34 -18.42
N HIS A 62 -4.57 -0.08 -18.42
CA HIS A 62 -3.96 0.95 -19.26
C HIS A 62 -2.47 1.13 -18.93
N GLU A 63 -2.10 1.19 -17.65
CA GLU A 63 -0.70 1.29 -17.23
C GLU A 63 0.12 0.08 -17.65
N MET A 64 -0.41 -1.13 -17.44
CA MET A 64 0.25 -2.37 -17.88
C MET A 64 0.49 -2.40 -19.38
N TRP A 65 -0.49 -1.94 -20.16
CA TRP A 65 -0.35 -1.83 -21.60
C TRP A 65 0.71 -0.80 -22.00
N ALA A 66 0.69 0.36 -21.37
CA ALA A 66 1.64 1.43 -21.64
C ALA A 66 3.08 1.09 -21.25
N ALA A 67 3.25 0.33 -20.16
CA ALA A 67 4.57 -0.08 -19.65
C ALA A 67 5.15 -1.29 -20.38
N GLU A 68 4.35 -2.06 -21.15
CA GLU A 68 4.73 -3.32 -21.81
C GLU A 68 5.46 -4.30 -20.87
N SER A 69 5.19 -4.21 -19.56
CA SER A 69 5.97 -4.87 -18.52
C SER A 69 5.11 -5.86 -17.72
N LEU A 70 5.39 -7.14 -17.87
CA LEU A 70 4.82 -8.22 -17.08
C LEU A 70 5.92 -9.22 -16.72
N SER A 71 6.80 -8.80 -15.79
CA SER A 71 7.93 -9.60 -15.34
C SER A 71 7.63 -10.37 -14.05
N TRP A 72 8.51 -11.29 -13.67
CA TRP A 72 8.45 -11.98 -12.38
C TRP A 72 8.52 -10.99 -11.20
N ILE A 73 9.21 -9.85 -11.38
CA ILE A 73 9.31 -8.77 -10.38
C ILE A 73 7.95 -8.14 -10.16
N THR A 74 7.22 -7.81 -11.24
CA THR A 74 5.85 -7.30 -11.20
C THR A 74 4.94 -8.25 -10.42
N LEU A 75 4.98 -9.54 -10.75
CA LEU A 75 4.18 -10.56 -10.06
C LEU A 75 4.58 -10.71 -8.59
N PHE A 76 5.86 -10.69 -8.28
CA PHE A 76 6.34 -10.75 -6.90
C PHE A 76 5.85 -9.56 -6.08
N CYS A 77 5.99 -8.34 -6.59
CA CYS A 77 5.55 -7.12 -5.91
C CYS A 77 4.04 -7.12 -5.67
N CYS A 78 3.23 -7.45 -6.68
CA CYS A 78 1.78 -7.38 -6.56
C CYS A 78 1.16 -8.51 -5.74
N LEU A 79 1.82 -9.66 -5.58
CA LEU A 79 1.26 -10.82 -4.85
C LEU A 79 1.80 -10.93 -3.42
N SER A 80 3.03 -10.52 -3.17
CA SER A 80 3.69 -10.72 -1.87
C SER A 80 2.93 -10.07 -0.71
N TYR A 81 2.55 -8.81 -0.82
CA TYR A 81 1.82 -8.10 0.23
C TYR A 81 0.40 -8.62 0.47
N PRO A 82 -0.43 -8.91 -0.55
CA PRO A 82 -1.74 -9.53 -0.31
C PRO A 82 -1.65 -10.83 0.46
N PHE A 83 -0.71 -11.72 0.10
CA PHE A 83 -0.48 -12.95 0.87
C PHE A 83 -0.05 -12.66 2.30
N TYR A 84 0.84 -11.71 2.50
CA TYR A 84 1.29 -11.30 3.83
C TYR A 84 0.12 -10.77 4.69
N PHE A 85 -0.69 -9.85 4.16
CA PHE A 85 -1.87 -9.31 4.86
C PHE A 85 -2.91 -10.39 5.12
N GLY A 86 -3.16 -11.28 4.15
CA GLY A 86 -4.08 -12.40 4.28
C GLY A 86 -3.68 -13.37 5.39
N ILE A 87 -2.42 -13.79 5.43
CA ILE A 87 -1.89 -14.68 6.48
C ILE A 87 -1.99 -13.99 7.85
N ARG A 88 -1.58 -12.74 7.97
CA ARG A 88 -1.65 -12.01 9.23
C ARG A 88 -3.06 -11.82 9.74
N ARG A 89 -4.00 -11.53 8.85
CA ARG A 89 -5.42 -11.43 9.18
C ARG A 89 -5.97 -12.76 9.65
N HIS A 90 -5.63 -13.85 8.96
CA HIS A 90 -6.07 -15.21 9.35
C HIS A 90 -5.52 -15.62 10.72
N LEU A 91 -4.26 -15.34 11.00
CA LEU A 91 -3.60 -15.64 12.26
C LEU A 91 -3.96 -14.67 13.41
N GLN A 92 -4.70 -13.60 13.11
CA GLN A 92 -5.10 -12.56 14.06
C GLN A 92 -3.93 -11.95 14.86
N VAL A 93 -2.72 -11.91 14.29
CA VAL A 93 -1.52 -11.36 14.93
C VAL A 93 -1.70 -9.85 15.14
N PRO A 94 -1.50 -9.33 16.39
CA PRO A 94 -1.55 -7.89 16.63
C PRO A 94 -0.56 -7.12 15.75
N ALA A 95 -0.97 -5.94 15.24
CA ALA A 95 -0.15 -5.17 14.30
C ALA A 95 1.25 -4.88 14.85
N LEU A 96 1.33 -4.44 16.11
CA LEU A 96 2.60 -4.12 16.78
C LEU A 96 3.49 -5.37 16.94
N VAL A 97 2.92 -6.47 17.43
CA VAL A 97 3.67 -7.74 17.62
C VAL A 97 4.19 -8.25 16.28
N GLY A 98 3.35 -8.17 15.26
CA GLY A 98 3.72 -8.59 13.91
C GLY A 98 4.84 -7.75 13.33
N LEU A 99 4.76 -6.44 13.44
CA LEU A 99 5.81 -5.53 12.99
C LEU A 99 7.14 -5.78 13.73
N TRP A 100 7.07 -5.99 15.04
CA TRP A 100 8.23 -6.33 15.87
C TRP A 100 8.92 -7.61 15.40
N LEU A 101 8.15 -8.67 15.15
CA LEU A 101 8.67 -9.94 14.67
C LEU A 101 9.33 -9.80 13.28
N ASP A 102 8.72 -9.04 12.38
CA ASP A 102 9.30 -8.79 11.07
C ASP A 102 10.63 -8.06 11.16
N LEU A 103 10.68 -6.98 11.94
CA LEU A 103 11.90 -6.20 12.13
C LEU A 103 12.99 -7.02 12.81
N LEU A 104 12.64 -7.80 13.84
CA LEU A 104 13.58 -8.68 14.55
C LEU A 104 14.20 -9.74 13.62
N LEU A 105 13.39 -10.29 12.70
CA LEU A 105 13.86 -11.28 11.74
C LEU A 105 14.72 -10.68 10.62
N ILE A 106 14.44 -9.44 10.22
CA ILE A 106 15.18 -8.77 9.13
C ILE A 106 16.47 -8.13 9.65
N ALA A 107 16.44 -7.60 10.88
CA ALA A 107 17.56 -6.84 11.45
C ALA A 107 18.92 -7.54 11.40
N PRO A 108 19.08 -8.84 11.75
CA PRO A 108 20.37 -9.50 11.70
C PRO A 108 20.92 -9.60 10.27
N PHE A 109 20.06 -9.84 9.28
CA PHE A 109 20.48 -9.89 7.88
C PHE A 109 20.86 -8.52 7.35
N ALA A 110 20.09 -7.49 7.69
CA ALA A 110 20.39 -6.10 7.32
C ALA A 110 21.72 -5.64 7.97
N LEU A 111 21.92 -5.97 9.26
CA LEU A 111 23.15 -5.64 9.97
C LEU A 111 24.35 -6.39 9.37
N ALA A 112 24.21 -7.67 9.08
CA ALA A 112 25.27 -8.44 8.43
C ALA A 112 25.63 -7.87 7.06
N TYR A 113 24.66 -7.47 6.26
CA TYR A 113 24.89 -6.82 4.97
C TYR A 113 25.64 -5.49 5.13
N LEU A 114 25.23 -4.65 6.07
CA LEU A 114 25.88 -3.36 6.34
C LEU A 114 27.32 -3.52 6.81
N LEU A 115 27.61 -4.55 7.62
CA LEU A 115 28.94 -4.78 8.17
C LEU A 115 29.90 -5.47 7.18
N LEU A 116 29.38 -6.35 6.32
CA LEU A 116 30.21 -7.21 5.48
C LEU A 116 30.33 -6.72 4.02
N PHE A 117 29.31 -6.00 3.51
CA PHE A 117 29.19 -5.68 2.09
C PHE A 117 28.98 -4.19 1.80
N SER A 118 28.94 -3.33 2.81
CA SER A 118 28.62 -1.92 2.59
C SER A 118 29.57 -0.98 3.32
N ASP A 119 30.10 0.00 2.60
CA ASP A 119 30.86 1.11 3.18
C ASP A 119 29.96 2.22 3.79
N SER A 120 28.65 2.00 3.83
CA SER A 120 27.67 2.99 4.27
C SER A 120 27.88 3.44 5.71
N LEU A 121 28.37 2.55 6.58
CA LEU A 121 28.67 2.91 7.98
C LEU A 121 29.83 3.91 8.06
N ALA A 122 30.87 3.73 7.25
CA ALA A 122 31.99 4.67 7.18
C ALA A 122 31.53 6.02 6.60
N LEU A 123 30.65 5.98 5.59
CA LEU A 123 30.05 7.18 5.00
C LEU A 123 29.22 7.95 6.02
N VAL A 124 28.35 7.29 6.76
CA VAL A 124 27.53 7.91 7.82
C VAL A 124 28.41 8.46 8.95
N ALA A 125 29.45 7.75 9.33
CA ALA A 125 30.39 8.22 10.34
C ALA A 125 31.18 9.46 9.89
N SER A 126 31.53 9.54 8.60
CA SER A 126 32.20 10.72 8.03
C SER A 126 31.27 11.92 7.86
N GLN A 127 29.98 11.69 7.72
CA GLN A 127 28.96 12.70 7.48
C GLN A 127 27.86 12.68 8.56
N TRP A 128 28.29 12.77 9.82
CA TRP A 128 27.42 12.65 11.00
C TRP A 128 26.20 13.60 10.99
N GLN A 129 26.26 14.69 10.23
CA GLN A 129 25.16 15.63 10.05
C GLN A 129 23.88 15.00 9.44
N PHE A 130 24.01 13.88 8.72
CA PHE A 130 22.86 13.14 8.17
C PHE A 130 22.25 12.13 9.15
N THR A 131 22.91 11.85 10.28
CA THR A 131 22.40 10.88 11.27
C THR A 131 20.99 11.21 11.78
N PRO A 132 20.63 12.48 12.11
CA PRO A 132 19.26 12.80 12.51
C PRO A 132 18.23 12.53 11.41
N LEU A 133 18.60 12.74 10.15
CA LEU A 133 17.76 12.48 8.98
C LEU A 133 17.49 10.98 8.83
N ILE A 134 18.52 10.13 8.99
CA ILE A 134 18.40 8.68 8.93
C ILE A 134 17.51 8.16 10.07
N ILE A 135 17.72 8.67 11.28
CA ILE A 135 16.89 8.30 12.46
C ILE A 135 15.43 8.71 12.23
N SER A 136 15.19 9.94 11.77
CA SER A 136 13.84 10.42 11.50
C SER A 136 13.14 9.59 10.42
N LEU A 137 13.85 9.24 9.35
CA LEU A 137 13.33 8.35 8.29
C LEU A 137 12.93 6.99 8.87
N GLY A 138 13.75 6.39 9.74
CA GLY A 138 13.44 5.13 10.41
C GLY A 138 12.19 5.22 11.29
N VAL A 139 12.07 6.29 12.08
CA VAL A 139 10.90 6.52 12.95
C VAL A 139 9.63 6.70 12.11
N PHE A 140 9.65 7.55 11.09
CA PHE A 140 8.48 7.76 10.22
C PHE A 140 8.10 6.51 9.46
N SER A 141 9.07 5.74 8.94
CA SER A 141 8.81 4.48 8.26
C SER A 141 8.19 3.44 9.20
N ALA A 142 8.67 3.34 10.43
CA ALA A 142 8.11 2.42 11.42
C ALA A 142 6.67 2.80 11.80
N LEU A 143 6.39 4.09 11.99
CA LEU A 143 5.04 4.59 12.26
C LEU A 143 4.10 4.34 11.06
N ALA A 144 4.53 4.65 9.85
CA ALA A 144 3.76 4.39 8.64
C ALA A 144 3.42 2.90 8.51
N MET A 145 4.41 2.02 8.66
CA MET A 145 4.22 0.58 8.60
C MET A 145 3.29 0.05 9.70
N PHE A 146 3.37 0.61 10.90
CA PHE A 146 2.44 0.30 11.99
C PHE A 146 0.99 0.62 11.59
N TRP A 147 0.73 1.81 11.03
CA TRP A 147 -0.60 2.20 10.59
C TRP A 147 -1.12 1.36 9.43
N VAL A 148 -0.26 1.01 8.49
CA VAL A 148 -0.60 0.08 7.39
C VAL A 148 -1.00 -1.29 7.94
N MET A 149 -0.23 -1.84 8.87
CA MET A 149 -0.54 -3.14 9.50
C MET A 149 -1.82 -3.09 10.33
N TYR A 150 -2.04 -1.99 11.03
CA TYR A 150 -3.25 -1.76 11.80
C TYR A 150 -4.48 -1.68 10.88
N GLY A 151 -4.40 -0.90 9.81
CA GLY A 151 -5.44 -0.78 8.80
C GLY A 151 -5.76 -2.11 8.11
N ALA A 152 -4.74 -2.86 7.67
CA ALA A 152 -4.92 -4.17 7.03
C ALA A 152 -5.62 -5.19 7.92
N ARG A 153 -5.48 -5.04 9.24
CA ARG A 153 -6.12 -5.92 10.23
C ARG A 153 -7.55 -5.49 10.58
N THR A 154 -7.79 -4.20 10.76
CA THR A 154 -9.05 -3.66 11.31
C THR A 154 -10.09 -3.37 10.25
N LEU A 155 -9.66 -3.04 9.04
CA LEU A 155 -10.54 -2.75 7.92
C LEU A 155 -10.81 -4.02 7.08
N PRO A 156 -11.96 -4.11 6.39
CA PRO A 156 -12.14 -5.06 5.30
C PRO A 156 -11.01 -4.90 4.28
N LEU A 157 -10.47 -6.02 3.75
CA LEU A 157 -9.36 -5.94 2.79
C LEU A 157 -9.73 -5.17 1.52
N THR A 158 -11.00 -5.25 1.13
CA THR A 158 -11.56 -4.45 0.03
C THR A 158 -11.42 -2.95 0.27
N LEU A 159 -11.79 -2.47 1.46
CA LEU A 159 -11.66 -1.05 1.82
C LEU A 159 -10.19 -0.66 1.96
N PHE A 160 -9.40 -1.48 2.65
CA PHE A 160 -7.97 -1.27 2.82
C PHE A 160 -7.26 -1.17 1.47
N SER A 161 -7.53 -2.08 0.54
CA SER A 161 -6.93 -2.08 -0.79
C SER A 161 -7.21 -0.80 -1.59
N MET A 162 -8.42 -0.25 -1.46
CA MET A 162 -8.75 1.01 -2.12
C MET A 162 -8.03 2.20 -1.50
N LEU A 163 -7.85 2.22 -0.18
CA LEU A 163 -7.09 3.27 0.49
C LEU A 163 -5.61 3.25 0.11
N THR A 164 -5.05 2.08 -0.22
CA THR A 164 -3.65 1.99 -0.68
C THR A 164 -3.41 2.65 -2.04
N TYR A 165 -4.45 2.89 -2.85
CA TYR A 165 -4.30 3.74 -4.05
C TYR A 165 -4.00 5.20 -3.73
N GLY A 166 -4.16 5.65 -2.49
CA GLY A 166 -3.71 6.96 -2.05
C GLY A 166 -2.20 7.15 -2.21
N GLU A 167 -1.41 6.09 -2.04
CA GLU A 167 0.05 6.14 -2.18
C GLU A 167 0.50 6.53 -3.59
N PRO A 168 0.11 5.83 -4.68
CA PRO A 168 0.46 6.26 -6.04
C PRO A 168 -0.01 7.68 -6.38
N ILE A 169 -1.16 8.09 -5.86
CA ILE A 169 -1.69 9.44 -6.08
C ILE A 169 -0.78 10.48 -5.42
N LEU A 170 -0.38 10.26 -4.18
CA LEU A 170 0.52 11.16 -3.48
C LEU A 170 1.90 11.20 -4.15
N LEU A 171 2.43 10.05 -4.58
CA LEU A 171 3.68 9.97 -5.32
C LEU A 171 3.61 10.73 -6.64
N PHE A 172 2.50 10.65 -7.36
CA PHE A 172 2.27 11.40 -8.60
C PHE A 172 2.28 12.91 -8.34
N ILE A 173 1.60 13.37 -7.28
CA ILE A 173 1.60 14.79 -6.89
C ILE A 173 3.02 15.24 -6.54
N VAL A 174 3.75 14.47 -5.75
CA VAL A 174 5.14 14.77 -5.37
C VAL A 174 6.05 14.83 -6.60
N ALA A 175 5.90 13.89 -7.53
CA ALA A 175 6.68 13.83 -8.76
C ALA A 175 6.48 15.12 -9.61
N ILE A 176 5.26 15.61 -9.72
CA ILE A 176 4.96 16.83 -10.49
C ILE A 176 5.43 18.10 -9.75
N VAL A 177 5.12 18.20 -8.44
CA VAL A 177 5.32 19.45 -7.69
C VAL A 177 6.78 19.66 -7.29
N PHE A 178 7.50 18.56 -6.98
CA PHE A 178 8.86 18.63 -6.43
C PHE A 178 9.95 18.12 -7.36
N LEU A 179 9.60 17.28 -8.34
CA LEU A 179 10.58 16.65 -9.23
C LEU A 179 10.44 17.10 -10.69
N ASP A 180 9.56 18.07 -10.98
CA ASP A 180 9.29 18.60 -12.32
C ASP A 180 9.07 17.49 -13.37
N ALA A 181 8.45 16.36 -12.96
CA ALA A 181 8.22 15.24 -13.84
C ALA A 181 7.27 15.62 -15.00
N PRO A 182 7.58 15.22 -16.25
CA PRO A 182 6.76 15.58 -17.38
C PRO A 182 5.38 14.93 -17.29
N LEU A 183 4.32 15.73 -17.41
CA LEU A 183 2.95 15.27 -17.49
C LEU A 183 2.70 14.61 -18.85
N THR A 184 2.73 13.28 -18.88
CA THR A 184 2.37 12.55 -20.10
C THR A 184 0.85 12.33 -20.15
N ALA A 185 0.27 12.32 -21.35
CA ALA A 185 -1.17 12.03 -21.52
C ALA A 185 -1.54 10.65 -20.99
N SER A 186 -0.65 9.67 -21.15
CA SER A 186 -0.82 8.32 -20.61
C SER A 186 -0.95 8.32 -19.08
N ALA A 187 -0.04 8.97 -18.38
CA ALA A 187 -0.09 9.09 -16.92
C ALA A 187 -1.38 9.78 -16.44
N MET A 188 -1.81 10.84 -17.11
CA MET A 188 -3.06 11.53 -16.78
C MET A 188 -4.29 10.62 -16.90
N ILE A 189 -4.35 9.76 -17.92
CA ILE A 189 -5.46 8.80 -18.09
C ILE A 189 -5.44 7.78 -16.95
N THR A 190 -4.30 7.15 -16.69
CA THR A 190 -4.15 6.14 -15.64
C THR A 190 -4.53 6.69 -14.27
N TYR A 191 -3.89 7.77 -13.86
CA TYR A 191 -4.15 8.36 -12.53
C TYR A 191 -5.55 8.95 -12.43
N GLY A 192 -6.08 9.55 -13.51
CA GLY A 192 -7.45 10.06 -13.56
C GLY A 192 -8.49 8.96 -13.29
N LEU A 193 -8.34 7.79 -13.91
CA LEU A 193 -9.23 6.65 -13.70
C LEU A 193 -9.13 6.12 -12.27
N VAL A 194 -7.93 6.01 -11.72
CA VAL A 194 -7.72 5.59 -10.32
C VAL A 194 -8.32 6.61 -9.34
N TRP A 195 -8.19 7.90 -9.61
CA TRP A 195 -8.79 8.95 -8.79
C TRP A 195 -10.31 8.89 -8.78
N ILE A 196 -10.93 8.65 -9.93
CA ILE A 196 -12.40 8.43 -10.01
C ILE A 196 -12.80 7.25 -9.14
N GLY A 197 -12.08 6.13 -9.24
CA GLY A 197 -12.32 4.96 -8.39
C GLY A 197 -12.20 5.28 -6.90
N LEU A 198 -11.17 6.01 -6.50
CA LEU A 198 -10.98 6.43 -5.10
C LEU A 198 -12.09 7.36 -4.61
N MET A 199 -12.48 8.35 -5.43
CA MET A 199 -13.59 9.25 -5.08
C MET A 199 -14.91 8.51 -4.87
N LEU A 200 -15.21 7.53 -5.73
CA LEU A 200 -16.40 6.68 -5.57
C LEU A 200 -16.34 5.88 -4.26
N MET A 201 -15.16 5.40 -3.88
CA MET A 201 -14.97 4.67 -2.64
C MET A 201 -15.12 5.55 -1.40
N MET A 202 -14.55 6.77 -1.44
CA MET A 202 -14.72 7.76 -0.38
C MET A 202 -16.18 8.17 -0.23
N TRP A 203 -16.90 8.34 -1.34
CA TRP A 203 -18.32 8.62 -1.37
C TRP A 203 -19.13 7.51 -0.71
N ASP A 204 -18.85 6.26 -1.07
CA ASP A 204 -19.47 5.08 -0.46
C ASP A 204 -19.23 5.01 1.05
N GLY A 205 -17.99 5.22 1.49
CA GLY A 205 -17.62 5.27 2.91
C GLY A 205 -18.38 6.37 3.66
N PHE A 206 -18.54 7.55 3.04
CA PHE A 206 -19.29 8.64 3.62
C PHE A 206 -20.79 8.30 3.77
N LEU A 207 -21.40 7.69 2.74
CA LEU A 207 -22.79 7.25 2.79
C LEU A 207 -23.01 6.21 3.90
N GLN A 208 -22.12 5.24 4.05
CA GLN A 208 -22.22 4.22 5.09
C GLN A 208 -22.09 4.82 6.50
N MET A 209 -21.16 5.76 6.71
CA MET A 209 -21.03 6.45 8.01
C MET A 209 -22.29 7.24 8.35
N ARG A 210 -22.88 7.90 7.36
CA ARG A 210 -24.12 8.66 7.55
C ARG A 210 -25.28 7.76 7.95
N GLN A 211 -25.47 6.63 7.26
CA GLN A 211 -26.50 5.64 7.60
C GLN A 211 -26.32 5.09 9.02
N GLN A 212 -25.08 4.72 9.41
CA GLN A 212 -24.82 4.24 10.76
C GLN A 212 -25.12 5.28 11.85
N HIS A 213 -24.96 6.56 11.53
CA HIS A 213 -25.25 7.64 12.46
C HIS A 213 -26.78 7.83 12.62
N GLU A 214 -27.51 7.75 11.51
CA GLU A 214 -28.98 7.81 11.50
C GLU A 214 -29.59 6.63 12.27
N ASP A 215 -29.09 5.41 12.05
CA ASP A 215 -29.54 4.19 12.75
C ASP A 215 -29.28 4.25 14.26
N LYS A 216 -28.11 4.75 14.68
CA LYS A 216 -27.80 4.94 16.11
C LYS A 216 -28.70 5.97 16.77
N SER A 217 -28.94 7.10 16.10
CA SER A 217 -29.82 8.14 16.61
C SER A 217 -31.26 7.64 16.75
N ALA A 218 -31.73 6.84 15.80
CA ALA A 218 -33.08 6.22 15.87
C ALA A 218 -33.17 5.24 17.05
N ALA A 219 -32.15 4.38 17.26
CA ALA A 219 -32.10 3.43 18.36
C ALA A 219 -32.03 4.13 19.74
N GLU A 220 -31.33 5.26 19.87
CA GLU A 220 -31.28 6.06 21.10
C GLU A 220 -32.64 6.70 21.42
N VAL A 221 -33.35 7.21 20.42
CA VAL A 221 -34.70 7.77 20.60
C VAL A 221 -35.67 6.68 21.05
N GLU A 222 -35.63 5.49 20.47
CA GLU A 222 -36.50 4.37 20.82
C GLU A 222 -36.23 3.88 22.26
N SER A 223 -34.96 3.87 22.70
CA SER A 223 -34.60 3.49 24.07
C SER A 223 -34.99 4.52 25.13
N THR A 224 -35.16 5.78 24.75
CA THR A 224 -35.60 6.86 25.69
C THR A 224 -37.12 6.99 25.83
N VAL A 225 -37.88 6.38 24.91
CA VAL A 225 -39.35 6.40 24.89
C VAL A 225 -39.98 5.14 25.54
N SER A 226 -39.17 4.09 25.70
CA SER A 226 -39.55 2.82 26.38
C SER A 226 -39.28 2.89 27.87
#